data_89d92753ef820f7062aa53e8a8d373f4
#
_entry.id   89d92753ef820f7062aa53e8a8d373f4
#
_cell.length_a   1.000
_cell.length_b   1.000
_cell.length_c   1.000
_cell.angle_alpha   90.00
_cell.angle_beta   90.00
_cell.angle_gamma   90.00
#
_symmetry.space_group_name_H-M   'P 1'
#
loop_
_entity.id
_entity.type
_entity.pdbx_description
1 polymer ?
#
loop_
_entity_poly.entity_id
_entity_poly.type
_entity_poly.pdbx_seq_one_letter_code
_entity_poly.pdbx_strand_id
1 'polypeptide(L)'
;GWYAWGTATIAIVLVRLLALPESWTLPLMVLFGFGFCLTAFVGYKGLDLLSRIAVPAMLILLIASLWTATRDVGGLDGLLAVEPGDSLTLGMAITMIFGTFVSGATQATNWTRFARSSKVAVWASLIGFFIGNGLMIVTGAYGAIVYQQPDIVEVLVLQGLSMAAVVMLFLNLWTTQDNTIYNFAAAGCNLLRTERRRLVTLGGAFVGTLLALGGMYELLIPFLILLGSIIPPIGGVIMADYFYRHRGQYPKLAEARLPKYNSLGLAAYVLGAACAYFSPWVAPIVGILVAAAAYIVLYEGQRLALSRTVLTQTDAR
;
A
#
# COMPACT_ATOMS: atom_id res chain seq x y z
N GLY A 1 -10.06 -1.47 0.99
CA GLY A 1 -9.48 -2.15 2.14
C GLY A 1 -8.80 -1.18 3.09
N TRP A 2 -7.67 -0.53 2.70
CA TRP A 2 -6.92 0.37 3.60
C TRP A 2 -7.77 1.52 4.16
N TYR A 3 -8.64 2.12 3.35
CA TYR A 3 -9.55 3.17 3.83
C TYR A 3 -10.50 2.65 4.91
N ALA A 4 -11.05 1.47 4.71
CA ALA A 4 -11.94 0.83 5.67
C ALA A 4 -11.22 0.50 6.98
N TRP A 5 -10.04 -0.12 6.87
CA TRP A 5 -9.24 -0.46 8.04
C TRP A 5 -8.87 0.77 8.87
N GLY A 6 -8.32 1.82 8.24
CA GLY A 6 -7.95 3.04 8.95
C GLY A 6 -9.14 3.79 9.56
N THR A 7 -10.31 3.76 8.89
CA THR A 7 -11.54 4.33 9.44
C THR A 7 -12.01 3.57 10.69
N ALA A 8 -11.93 2.24 10.69
CA ALA A 8 -12.24 1.43 11.86
C ALA A 8 -11.22 1.65 12.98
N THR A 9 -9.92 1.66 12.63
CA THR A 9 -8.82 1.85 13.59
C THR A 9 -8.97 3.13 14.38
N ILE A 10 -9.17 4.29 13.71
CA ILE A 10 -9.30 5.57 14.42
C ILE A 10 -10.47 5.55 15.40
N ALA A 11 -11.60 4.99 15.03
CA ALA A 11 -12.78 4.93 15.89
C ALA A 11 -12.56 4.03 17.11
N ILE A 12 -12.06 2.81 16.89
CA ILE A 12 -11.82 1.82 17.95
C ILE A 12 -10.77 2.33 18.94
N VAL A 13 -9.63 2.81 18.43
CA VAL A 13 -8.53 3.26 19.28
C VAL A 13 -8.92 4.52 20.04
N LEU A 14 -9.67 5.44 19.42
CA LEU A 14 -10.12 6.67 20.10
C LEU A 14 -11.12 6.37 21.22
N VAL A 15 -12.07 5.45 20.99
CA VAL A 15 -13.01 4.99 22.03
C VAL A 15 -12.25 4.42 23.22
N ARG A 16 -11.23 3.59 22.96
CA ARG A 16 -10.40 3.00 24.00
C ARG A 16 -9.57 4.05 24.75
N LEU A 17 -8.86 4.92 24.04
CA LEU A 17 -7.98 5.94 24.63
C LEU A 17 -8.73 6.97 25.47
N LEU A 18 -9.94 7.34 25.05
CA LEU A 18 -10.78 8.32 25.76
C LEU A 18 -11.76 7.66 26.73
N ALA A 19 -11.67 6.34 26.91
CA ALA A 19 -12.59 5.55 27.74
C ALA A 19 -14.09 5.83 27.43
N LEU A 20 -14.42 6.02 26.15
CA LEU A 20 -15.80 6.26 25.72
C LEU A 20 -16.60 4.95 25.73
N PRO A 21 -17.95 5.01 25.85
CA PRO A 21 -18.79 3.86 25.67
C PRO A 21 -18.60 3.25 24.26
N GLU A 22 -18.62 1.93 24.15
CA GLU A 22 -18.45 1.22 22.86
C GLU A 22 -19.47 1.63 21.78
N SER A 23 -20.65 2.09 22.22
CA SER A 23 -21.67 2.64 21.32
C SER A 23 -21.21 3.80 20.45
N TRP A 24 -20.11 4.48 20.82
CA TRP A 24 -19.50 5.56 20.02
C TRP A 24 -18.68 5.05 18.84
N THR A 25 -18.30 3.78 18.80
CA THR A 25 -17.47 3.23 17.74
C THR A 25 -18.10 3.42 16.36
N LEU A 26 -19.37 3.05 16.19
CA LEU A 26 -20.07 3.19 14.90
C LEU A 26 -20.25 4.65 14.47
N PRO A 27 -20.75 5.57 15.32
CA PRO A 27 -20.80 6.99 14.98
C PRO A 27 -19.45 7.58 14.58
N LEU A 28 -18.38 7.22 15.28
CA LEU A 28 -17.02 7.69 14.96
C LEU A 28 -16.50 7.10 13.65
N MET A 29 -16.81 5.84 13.32
CA MET A 29 -16.47 5.27 12.01
C MET A 29 -17.13 6.06 10.87
N VAL A 30 -18.39 6.46 11.04
CA VAL A 30 -19.09 7.28 10.03
C VAL A 30 -18.47 8.68 9.97
N LEU A 31 -18.22 9.32 11.10
CA LEU A 31 -17.62 10.65 11.18
C LEU A 31 -16.26 10.68 10.46
N PHE A 32 -15.35 9.77 10.82
CA PHE A 32 -14.01 9.73 10.24
C PHE A 32 -13.98 9.19 8.82
N GLY A 33 -14.90 8.28 8.47
CA GLY A 33 -15.03 7.76 7.11
C GLY A 33 -15.39 8.84 6.09
N PHE A 34 -16.09 9.89 6.48
CA PHE A 34 -16.33 11.06 5.63
C PHE A 34 -15.41 12.25 5.97
N GLY A 35 -14.98 12.39 7.21
CA GLY A 35 -14.09 13.48 7.63
C GLY A 35 -12.73 13.43 6.97
N PHE A 36 -12.09 12.27 6.92
CA PHE A 36 -10.75 12.12 6.34
C PHE A 36 -10.69 12.29 4.82
N CYS A 37 -11.81 12.23 4.11
CA CYS A 37 -11.80 12.49 2.68
C CYS A 37 -11.80 13.99 2.33
N LEU A 38 -12.00 14.89 3.30
CA LEU A 38 -12.13 16.33 3.04
C LEU A 38 -10.89 16.95 2.39
N THR A 39 -9.69 16.57 2.82
CA THR A 39 -8.44 17.06 2.22
C THR A 39 -8.22 16.54 0.79
N ALA A 40 -8.69 15.34 0.48
CA ALA A 40 -8.65 14.79 -0.87
C ALA A 40 -9.54 15.55 -1.86
N PHE A 41 -10.59 16.25 -1.40
CA PHE A 41 -11.39 17.13 -2.24
C PHE A 41 -10.60 18.33 -2.78
N VAL A 42 -9.63 18.83 -1.99
CA VAL A 42 -8.73 19.91 -2.40
C VAL A 42 -7.71 19.43 -3.42
N GLY A 43 -7.46 18.12 -3.43
CA GLY A 43 -6.49 17.46 -4.30
C GLY A 43 -5.07 17.47 -3.73
N TYR A 44 -4.06 17.36 -4.63
CA TYR A 44 -2.66 17.21 -4.24
C TYR A 44 -2.14 18.28 -3.27
N LYS A 45 -2.63 19.52 -3.37
CA LYS A 45 -2.22 20.60 -2.46
C LYS A 45 -2.61 20.35 -0.99
N GLY A 46 -3.76 19.72 -0.77
CA GLY A 46 -4.21 19.33 0.57
C GLY A 46 -3.31 18.24 1.17
N LEU A 47 -3.00 17.23 0.38
CA LEU A 47 -2.09 16.15 0.77
C LEU A 47 -0.68 16.69 1.12
N ASP A 48 -0.13 17.56 0.28
CA ASP A 48 1.19 18.15 0.46
C ASP A 48 1.28 18.95 1.78
N LEU A 49 0.29 19.79 2.05
CA LEU A 49 0.25 20.58 3.29
C LEU A 49 0.20 19.70 4.53
N LEU A 50 -0.70 18.71 4.56
CA LEU A 50 -0.85 17.79 5.67
C LEU A 50 0.43 16.99 5.92
N SER A 51 1.04 16.47 4.86
CA SER A 51 2.25 15.66 4.94
C SER A 51 3.46 16.44 5.44
N ARG A 52 3.59 17.73 5.11
CA ARG A 52 4.70 18.59 5.59
C ARG A 52 4.70 18.76 7.11
N ILE A 53 3.55 18.66 7.75
CA ILE A 53 3.42 18.76 9.20
C ILE A 53 3.50 17.36 9.83
N ALA A 54 2.74 16.41 9.29
CA ALA A 54 2.57 15.09 9.86
C ALA A 54 3.86 14.25 9.80
N VAL A 55 4.57 14.25 8.67
CA VAL A 55 5.74 13.36 8.48
C VAL A 55 6.87 13.69 9.47
N PRO A 56 7.32 14.95 9.64
CA PRO A 56 8.34 15.26 10.64
C PRO A 56 7.90 14.91 12.08
N ALA A 57 6.64 15.21 12.43
CA ALA A 57 6.12 14.90 13.75
C ALA A 57 6.11 13.38 14.01
N MET A 58 5.65 12.57 13.05
CA MET A 58 5.66 11.12 13.16
C MET A 58 7.09 10.56 13.26
N LEU A 59 8.04 11.06 12.47
CA LEU A 59 9.43 10.61 12.55
C LEU A 59 10.04 10.87 13.94
N ILE A 60 9.81 12.04 14.51
CA ILE A 60 10.28 12.38 15.86
C ILE A 60 9.67 11.42 16.88
N LEU A 61 8.36 11.16 16.81
CA LEU A 61 7.67 10.26 17.75
C LEU A 61 8.14 8.80 17.62
N LEU A 62 8.35 8.30 16.40
CA LEU A 62 8.87 6.96 16.18
C LEU A 62 10.29 6.80 16.73
N ILE A 63 11.17 7.78 16.51
CA ILE A 63 12.53 7.76 17.05
C ILE A 63 12.50 7.84 18.58
N ALA A 64 11.66 8.70 19.15
CA ALA A 64 11.48 8.79 20.61
C ALA A 64 10.96 7.47 21.21
N SER A 65 9.99 6.83 20.54
CA SER A 65 9.45 5.53 20.96
C SER A 65 10.53 4.43 20.94
N LEU A 66 11.33 4.36 19.86
CA LEU A 66 12.46 3.41 19.78
C LEU A 66 13.48 3.64 20.89
N TRP A 67 13.84 4.90 21.14
CA TRP A 67 14.77 5.26 22.22
C TRP A 67 14.24 4.82 23.59
N THR A 68 12.98 5.11 23.88
CA THR A 68 12.34 4.71 25.14
C THR A 68 12.28 3.21 25.29
N ALA A 69 11.85 2.48 24.26
CA ALA A 69 11.81 1.03 24.25
C ALA A 69 13.20 0.40 24.46
N THR A 70 14.24 0.94 23.82
CA THR A 70 15.62 0.47 23.99
C THR A 70 16.09 0.66 25.44
N ARG A 71 15.74 1.78 26.05
CA ARG A 71 16.08 2.05 27.45
C ARG A 71 15.34 1.10 28.41
N ASP A 72 14.05 0.92 28.17
CA ASP A 72 13.19 0.13 29.06
C ASP A 72 13.54 -1.36 29.05
N VAL A 73 14.03 -1.89 27.93
CA VAL A 73 14.46 -3.29 27.81
C VAL A 73 15.90 -3.54 28.28
N GLY A 74 16.64 -2.48 28.65
CA GLY A 74 18.04 -2.61 29.09
C GLY A 74 19.07 -2.61 27.95
N GLY A 75 18.77 -1.94 26.84
CA GLY A 75 19.64 -1.84 25.67
C GLY A 75 19.56 -3.03 24.72
N LEU A 76 20.58 -3.19 23.87
CA LEU A 76 20.62 -4.29 22.91
C LEU A 76 20.73 -5.67 23.56
N ASP A 77 21.45 -5.79 24.67
CA ASP A 77 21.59 -7.06 25.40
C ASP A 77 20.26 -7.51 25.98
N GLY A 78 19.48 -6.58 26.53
CA GLY A 78 18.13 -6.85 26.99
C GLY A 78 17.19 -7.28 25.86
N LEU A 79 17.28 -6.64 24.69
CA LEU A 79 16.49 -7.03 23.52
C LEU A 79 16.80 -8.45 23.03
N LEU A 80 18.08 -8.81 23.01
CA LEU A 80 18.50 -10.15 22.61
C LEU A 80 18.12 -11.25 23.62
N ALA A 81 17.83 -10.87 24.86
CA ALA A 81 17.37 -11.77 25.92
C ALA A 81 15.84 -11.99 25.90
N VAL A 82 15.08 -11.20 25.12
CA VAL A 82 13.63 -11.42 25.01
C VAL A 82 13.35 -12.69 24.23
N GLU A 83 12.68 -13.65 24.85
CA GLU A 83 12.23 -14.85 24.17
C GLU A 83 11.12 -14.52 23.16
N PRO A 84 11.25 -14.96 21.90
CA PRO A 84 10.20 -14.75 20.91
C PRO A 84 8.93 -15.52 21.32
N GLY A 85 7.78 -14.85 21.24
CA GLY A 85 6.47 -15.48 21.35
C GLY A 85 6.14 -16.33 20.12
N ASP A 86 4.89 -16.32 19.68
CA ASP A 86 4.44 -17.00 18.46
C ASP A 86 5.26 -16.52 17.25
N SER A 87 5.81 -17.48 16.50
CA SER A 87 6.64 -17.19 15.34
C SER A 87 5.87 -17.32 14.03
N LEU A 88 5.99 -16.33 13.17
CA LEU A 88 5.56 -16.40 11.78
C LEU A 88 6.64 -17.09 10.92
N THR A 89 6.22 -17.83 9.89
CA THR A 89 7.21 -18.28 8.90
C THR A 89 7.81 -17.07 8.17
N LEU A 90 9.10 -17.15 7.81
CA LEU A 90 9.79 -16.06 7.11
C LEU A 90 9.05 -15.65 5.82
N GLY A 91 8.51 -16.63 5.07
CA GLY A 91 7.74 -16.36 3.85
C GLY A 91 6.46 -15.55 4.13
N MET A 92 5.74 -15.88 5.20
CA MET A 92 4.54 -15.15 5.62
C MET A 92 4.90 -13.74 6.09
N ALA A 93 5.93 -13.60 6.92
CA ALA A 93 6.39 -12.29 7.41
C ALA A 93 6.78 -11.37 6.24
N ILE A 94 7.56 -11.84 5.29
CA ILE A 94 7.92 -11.07 4.08
C ILE A 94 6.67 -10.71 3.28
N THR A 95 5.74 -11.66 3.07
CA THR A 95 4.51 -11.40 2.32
C THR A 95 3.64 -10.33 2.98
N MET A 96 3.51 -10.36 4.30
CA MET A 96 2.80 -9.34 5.07
C MET A 96 3.48 -7.96 4.97
N ILE A 97 4.82 -7.92 5.11
CA ILE A 97 5.60 -6.67 4.96
C ILE A 97 5.40 -6.07 3.57
N PHE A 98 5.46 -6.87 2.51
CA PHE A 98 5.11 -6.40 1.17
C PHE A 98 3.67 -5.88 1.13
N GLY A 99 2.72 -6.60 1.73
CA GLY A 99 1.31 -6.24 1.79
C GLY A 99 1.05 -4.87 2.40
N THR A 100 1.89 -4.42 3.33
CA THR A 100 1.72 -3.12 4.01
C THR A 100 1.74 -1.95 3.05
N PHE A 101 2.61 -1.94 2.04
CA PHE A 101 2.79 -0.79 1.17
C PHE A 101 2.92 -1.08 -0.32
N VAL A 102 2.77 -2.33 -0.77
CA VAL A 102 2.91 -2.70 -2.18
C VAL A 102 1.92 -1.99 -3.11
N SER A 103 0.72 -1.71 -2.62
CA SER A 103 -0.27 -0.91 -3.35
C SER A 103 0.23 0.52 -3.60
N GLY A 104 0.89 1.13 -2.63
CA GLY A 104 1.57 2.41 -2.78
C GLY A 104 2.72 2.34 -3.79
N ALA A 105 3.53 1.28 -3.75
CA ALA A 105 4.64 1.10 -4.68
C ALA A 105 4.16 1.02 -6.14
N THR A 106 3.11 0.26 -6.43
CA THR A 106 2.53 0.17 -7.79
C THR A 106 1.90 1.47 -8.27
N GLN A 107 1.51 2.34 -7.34
CA GLN A 107 0.89 3.64 -7.61
C GLN A 107 1.85 4.82 -7.44
N ALA A 108 3.14 4.58 -7.23
CA ALA A 108 4.14 5.62 -6.97
C ALA A 108 4.14 6.74 -8.02
N THR A 109 3.83 6.43 -9.27
CA THR A 109 3.72 7.41 -10.36
C THR A 109 2.60 8.42 -10.17
N ASN A 110 1.57 8.13 -9.36
CA ASN A 110 0.50 9.07 -9.06
C ASN A 110 0.99 10.28 -8.25
N TRP A 111 2.07 10.12 -7.50
CA TRP A 111 2.69 11.17 -6.70
C TRP A 111 3.93 11.73 -7.38
N THR A 112 4.80 10.84 -7.90
CA THR A 112 6.09 11.24 -8.48
C THR A 112 5.96 12.02 -9.78
N ARG A 113 4.80 11.98 -10.45
CA ARG A 113 4.50 12.86 -11.60
C ARG A 113 4.58 14.36 -11.27
N PHE A 114 4.51 14.74 -10.01
CA PHE A 114 4.66 16.12 -9.54
C PHE A 114 6.12 16.47 -9.19
N ALA A 115 7.05 15.52 -9.29
CA ALA A 115 8.45 15.74 -9.01
C ALA A 115 9.11 16.62 -10.09
N ARG A 116 10.06 17.45 -9.67
CA ARG A 116 10.79 18.37 -10.57
C ARG A 116 11.69 17.65 -11.58
N SER A 117 12.10 16.43 -11.29
CA SER A 117 12.93 15.59 -12.19
C SER A 117 12.79 14.12 -11.86
N SER A 118 13.16 13.25 -12.81
CA SER A 118 13.18 11.79 -12.63
C SER A 118 14.06 11.36 -11.46
N LYS A 119 15.21 12.03 -11.26
CA LYS A 119 16.10 11.74 -10.11
C LYS A 119 15.41 12.00 -8.78
N VAL A 120 14.72 13.14 -8.66
CA VAL A 120 13.95 13.47 -7.45
C VAL A 120 12.83 12.45 -7.23
N ALA A 121 12.12 12.05 -8.29
CA ALA A 121 11.08 11.03 -8.21
C ALA A 121 11.60 9.70 -7.66
N VAL A 122 12.71 9.21 -8.20
CA VAL A 122 13.34 7.94 -7.78
C VAL A 122 13.83 8.02 -6.34
N TRP A 123 14.60 9.05 -5.98
CA TRP A 123 15.12 9.19 -4.62
C TRP A 123 14.02 9.39 -3.58
N ALA A 124 13.00 10.18 -3.87
CA ALA A 124 11.84 10.34 -2.98
C ALA A 124 11.12 9.01 -2.74
N SER A 125 10.94 8.20 -3.80
CA SER A 125 10.34 6.87 -3.68
C SER A 125 11.22 5.94 -2.83
N LEU A 126 12.53 5.87 -3.11
CA LEU A 126 13.45 5.01 -2.35
C LEU A 126 13.49 5.40 -0.87
N ILE A 127 13.61 6.70 -0.56
CA ILE A 127 13.60 7.19 0.83
C ILE A 127 12.27 6.87 1.51
N GLY A 128 11.14 7.15 0.85
CA GLY A 128 9.82 6.88 1.40
C GLY A 128 9.59 5.39 1.70
N PHE A 129 9.96 4.51 0.76
CA PHE A 129 9.72 3.07 0.91
C PHE A 129 10.73 2.40 1.84
N PHE A 130 12.03 2.67 1.72
CA PHE A 130 13.04 1.98 2.53
C PHE A 130 13.22 2.61 3.90
N ILE A 131 13.30 3.95 3.98
CA ILE A 131 13.53 4.62 5.27
C ILE A 131 12.21 4.83 6.00
N GLY A 132 11.21 5.43 5.36
CA GLY A 132 9.93 5.73 6.01
C GLY A 132 9.18 4.48 6.44
N ASN A 133 8.88 3.58 5.49
CA ASN A 133 8.19 2.32 5.78
C ASN A 133 9.06 1.38 6.63
N GLY A 134 10.37 1.33 6.38
CA GLY A 134 11.31 0.54 7.17
C GLY A 134 11.34 0.96 8.64
N LEU A 135 11.41 2.26 8.92
CA LEU A 135 11.36 2.79 10.28
C LEU A 135 10.04 2.42 10.98
N MET A 136 8.91 2.54 10.28
CA MET A 136 7.60 2.16 10.81
C MET A 136 7.55 0.68 11.18
N ILE A 137 8.03 -0.22 10.32
CA ILE A 137 8.06 -1.67 10.55
C ILE A 137 8.97 -2.00 11.73
N VAL A 138 10.17 -1.43 11.76
CA VAL A 138 11.15 -1.66 12.85
C VAL A 138 10.57 -1.16 14.18
N THR A 139 9.99 0.03 14.22
CA THR A 139 9.39 0.57 15.45
C THR A 139 8.22 -0.29 15.93
N GLY A 140 7.36 -0.73 15.02
CA GLY A 140 6.24 -1.61 15.36
C GLY A 140 6.71 -2.96 15.90
N ALA A 141 7.66 -3.62 15.23
CA ALA A 141 8.23 -4.88 15.66
C ALA A 141 8.95 -4.75 17.01
N TYR A 142 9.72 -3.68 17.19
CA TYR A 142 10.43 -3.41 18.43
C TYR A 142 9.48 -3.18 19.60
N GLY A 143 8.45 -2.38 19.39
CA GLY A 143 7.39 -2.16 20.38
C GLY A 143 6.65 -3.44 20.73
N ALA A 144 6.31 -4.26 19.74
CA ALA A 144 5.67 -5.55 19.96
C ALA A 144 6.54 -6.51 20.78
N ILE A 145 7.84 -6.55 20.52
CA ILE A 145 8.78 -7.39 21.28
C ILE A 145 8.92 -6.90 22.73
N VAL A 146 9.17 -5.60 22.91
CA VAL A 146 9.48 -5.05 24.25
C VAL A 146 8.25 -4.97 25.15
N TYR A 147 7.12 -4.51 24.60
CA TYR A 147 5.90 -4.29 25.39
C TYR A 147 4.83 -5.37 25.22
N GLN A 148 5.08 -6.37 24.37
CA GLN A 148 4.13 -7.43 24.03
C GLN A 148 2.78 -6.85 23.53
N GLN A 149 2.84 -5.71 22.81
CA GLN A 149 1.70 -5.00 22.25
C GLN A 149 1.87 -4.80 20.75
N PRO A 150 0.94 -5.29 19.92
CA PRO A 150 1.02 -5.13 18.46
C PRO A 150 0.63 -3.72 17.98
N ASP A 151 -0.04 -2.93 18.82
CA ASP A 151 -0.52 -1.58 18.46
C ASP A 151 0.47 -0.52 18.95
N ILE A 152 1.07 0.22 18.04
CA ILE A 152 2.03 1.29 18.34
C ILE A 152 1.41 2.40 19.23
N VAL A 153 0.10 2.62 19.14
CA VAL A 153 -0.58 3.62 19.97
C VAL A 153 -0.60 3.15 21.42
N GLU A 154 -0.89 1.89 21.68
CA GLU A 154 -0.81 1.31 23.02
C GLU A 154 0.62 1.30 23.55
N VAL A 155 1.61 1.01 22.70
CA VAL A 155 3.04 1.13 23.07
C VAL A 155 3.37 2.54 23.52
N LEU A 156 2.94 3.57 22.80
CA LEU A 156 3.17 4.97 23.19
C LEU A 156 2.48 5.33 24.51
N VAL A 157 1.30 4.78 24.76
CA VAL A 157 0.61 4.96 26.06
C VAL A 157 1.40 4.32 27.20
N LEU A 158 1.89 3.11 27.03
CA LEU A 158 2.73 2.41 28.00
C LEU A 158 4.05 3.16 28.27
N GLN A 159 4.58 3.84 27.26
CA GLN A 159 5.75 4.72 27.38
C GLN A 159 5.46 6.06 28.08
N GLY A 160 4.22 6.31 28.52
CA GLY A 160 3.81 7.58 29.13
C GLY A 160 3.58 8.71 28.12
N LEU A 161 3.50 8.38 26.82
CA LEU A 161 3.35 9.34 25.71
C LEU A 161 1.90 9.44 25.21
N SER A 162 0.91 9.36 26.09
CA SER A 162 -0.51 9.25 25.71
C SER A 162 -1.00 10.40 24.81
N MET A 163 -0.61 11.65 25.08
CA MET A 163 -0.99 12.78 24.23
C MET A 163 -0.31 12.68 22.86
N ALA A 164 0.95 12.28 22.81
CA ALA A 164 1.68 12.04 21.56
C ALA A 164 1.05 10.87 20.77
N ALA A 165 0.57 9.83 21.45
CA ALA A 165 -0.15 8.72 20.84
C ALA A 165 -1.42 9.18 20.10
N VAL A 166 -2.24 10.03 20.73
CA VAL A 166 -3.43 10.61 20.10
C VAL A 166 -3.06 11.45 18.87
N VAL A 167 -2.08 12.34 19.00
CA VAL A 167 -1.63 13.18 17.88
C VAL A 167 -1.10 12.33 16.73
N MET A 168 -0.27 11.32 17.03
CA MET A 168 0.26 10.40 16.03
C MET A 168 -0.84 9.62 15.34
N LEU A 169 -1.81 9.09 16.07
CA LEU A 169 -2.96 8.37 15.53
C LEU A 169 -3.70 9.22 14.49
N PHE A 170 -4.05 10.46 14.85
CA PHE A 170 -4.73 11.37 13.94
C PHE A 170 -3.90 11.71 12.70
N LEU A 171 -2.66 12.12 12.87
CA LEU A 171 -1.79 12.53 11.76
C LEU A 171 -1.50 11.36 10.81
N ASN A 172 -1.19 10.20 11.37
CA ASN A 172 -0.88 9.01 10.58
C ASN A 172 -2.11 8.52 9.80
N LEU A 173 -3.25 8.37 10.46
CA LEU A 173 -4.44 7.89 9.79
C LEU A 173 -4.99 8.92 8.81
N TRP A 174 -5.00 10.21 9.13
CA TRP A 174 -5.45 11.23 8.18
C TRP A 174 -4.61 11.25 6.91
N THR A 175 -3.28 11.25 7.02
CA THR A 175 -2.39 11.21 5.84
C THR A 175 -2.56 9.92 5.03
N THR A 176 -2.73 8.79 5.69
CA THR A 176 -2.96 7.49 5.04
C THR A 176 -4.30 7.44 4.32
N GLN A 177 -5.37 7.89 4.97
CA GLN A 177 -6.72 7.91 4.41
C GLN A 177 -6.82 8.86 3.22
N ASP A 178 -6.22 10.04 3.33
CA ASP A 178 -6.17 11.04 2.28
C ASP A 178 -5.49 10.51 1.00
N ASN A 179 -4.32 9.88 1.16
CA ASN A 179 -3.62 9.22 0.06
C ASN A 179 -4.44 8.08 -0.56
N THR A 180 -5.05 7.25 0.28
CA THR A 180 -5.82 6.09 -0.17
C THR A 180 -7.03 6.52 -1.00
N ILE A 181 -7.80 7.50 -0.54
CA ILE A 181 -8.98 7.97 -1.25
C ILE A 181 -8.62 8.80 -2.49
N TYR A 182 -7.49 9.53 -2.46
CA TYR A 182 -6.96 10.22 -3.64
C TYR A 182 -6.64 9.25 -4.78
N ASN A 183 -5.93 8.15 -4.47
CA ASN A 183 -5.59 7.12 -5.44
C ASN A 183 -6.83 6.38 -5.95
N PHE A 184 -7.78 6.08 -5.06
CA PHE A 184 -9.07 5.51 -5.46
C PHE A 184 -9.80 6.42 -6.44
N ALA A 185 -9.85 7.72 -6.17
CA ALA A 185 -10.49 8.69 -7.05
C ALA A 185 -9.77 8.80 -8.40
N ALA A 186 -8.43 8.80 -8.43
CA ALA A 186 -7.66 8.85 -9.66
C ALA A 186 -7.90 7.59 -10.53
N ALA A 187 -7.83 6.40 -9.93
CA ALA A 187 -8.09 5.14 -10.61
C ALA A 187 -9.57 5.02 -11.05
N GLY A 188 -10.50 5.38 -10.19
CA GLY A 188 -11.93 5.33 -10.47
C GLY A 188 -12.35 6.27 -11.58
N CYS A 189 -11.83 7.50 -11.63
CA CYS A 189 -12.07 8.42 -12.72
C CYS A 189 -11.56 7.87 -14.06
N ASN A 190 -10.39 7.23 -14.07
CA ASN A 190 -9.86 6.59 -15.26
C ASN A 190 -10.73 5.40 -15.72
N LEU A 191 -11.11 4.53 -14.80
CA LEU A 191 -11.92 3.35 -15.10
C LEU A 191 -13.31 3.72 -15.60
N LEU A 192 -13.97 4.67 -14.94
CA LEU A 192 -15.31 5.16 -15.28
C LEU A 192 -15.32 6.21 -16.41
N ARG A 193 -14.13 6.62 -16.88
CA ARG A 193 -13.95 7.68 -17.89
C ARG A 193 -14.73 8.94 -17.55
N THR A 194 -14.63 9.39 -16.31
CA THR A 194 -15.35 10.56 -15.80
C THR A 194 -14.39 11.59 -15.20
N GLU A 195 -14.71 12.86 -15.32
CA GLU A 195 -14.00 13.96 -14.68
C GLU A 195 -14.58 14.32 -13.29
N ARG A 196 -15.67 13.66 -12.90
CA ARG A 196 -16.40 13.95 -11.65
C ARG A 196 -15.67 13.38 -10.42
N ARG A 197 -14.42 13.82 -10.24
CA ARG A 197 -13.53 13.33 -9.18
C ARG A 197 -14.17 13.38 -7.80
N ARG A 198 -14.88 14.46 -7.46
CA ARG A 198 -15.53 14.61 -6.14
C ARG A 198 -16.56 13.51 -5.86
N LEU A 199 -17.37 13.16 -6.86
CA LEU A 199 -18.36 12.07 -6.71
C LEU A 199 -17.67 10.71 -6.54
N VAL A 200 -16.60 10.46 -7.27
CA VAL A 200 -15.83 9.21 -7.14
C VAL A 200 -15.16 9.14 -5.76
N THR A 201 -14.63 10.26 -5.25
CA THR A 201 -14.07 10.35 -3.89
C THR A 201 -15.14 10.01 -2.84
N LEU A 202 -16.32 10.63 -2.91
CA LEU A 202 -17.44 10.34 -1.98
C LEU A 202 -17.91 8.89 -2.08
N GLY A 203 -18.03 8.36 -3.29
CA GLY A 203 -18.38 6.95 -3.49
C GLY A 203 -17.35 6.00 -2.86
N GLY A 204 -16.06 6.33 -2.98
CA GLY A 204 -14.98 5.58 -2.32
C GLY A 204 -15.04 5.67 -0.80
N ALA A 205 -15.28 6.86 -0.25
CA ALA A 205 -15.44 7.06 1.19
C ALA A 205 -16.66 6.29 1.73
N PHE A 206 -17.76 6.32 1.00
CA PHE A 206 -18.97 5.57 1.36
C PHE A 206 -18.73 4.06 1.39
N VAL A 207 -18.16 3.50 0.32
CA VAL A 207 -17.82 2.06 0.26
C VAL A 207 -16.82 1.69 1.35
N GLY A 208 -15.79 2.53 1.57
CA GLY A 208 -14.79 2.30 2.61
C GLY A 208 -15.39 2.33 4.02
N THR A 209 -16.31 3.26 4.29
CA THR A 209 -17.03 3.33 5.56
C THR A 209 -17.93 2.11 5.78
N LEU A 210 -18.65 1.67 4.75
CA LEU A 210 -19.46 0.45 4.84
C LEU A 210 -18.62 -0.80 5.16
N LEU A 211 -17.44 -0.91 4.53
CA LEU A 211 -16.51 -2.01 4.83
C LEU A 211 -15.94 -1.91 6.26
N ALA A 212 -15.71 -0.69 6.76
CA ALA A 212 -15.29 -0.49 8.15
C ALA A 212 -16.36 -0.97 9.13
N LEU A 213 -17.62 -0.58 8.90
CA LEU A 213 -18.77 -1.03 9.69
C LEU A 213 -18.98 -2.55 9.59
N GLY A 214 -18.56 -3.17 8.48
CA GLY A 214 -18.62 -4.61 8.24
C GLY A 214 -17.50 -5.43 8.89
N GLY A 215 -16.67 -4.84 9.78
CA GLY A 215 -15.66 -5.59 10.53
C GLY A 215 -14.29 -5.73 9.82
N MET A 216 -13.97 -4.88 8.86
CA MET A 216 -12.69 -4.95 8.14
C MET A 216 -11.45 -4.84 9.05
N TYR A 217 -11.60 -4.31 10.27
CA TYR A 217 -10.52 -4.18 11.24
C TYR A 217 -9.93 -5.54 11.62
N GLU A 218 -10.78 -6.55 11.84
CA GLU A 218 -10.37 -7.90 12.26
C GLU A 218 -9.68 -8.69 11.14
N LEU A 219 -9.85 -8.25 9.90
CA LEU A 219 -9.33 -8.93 8.71
C LEU A 219 -7.94 -8.40 8.26
N LEU A 220 -7.20 -7.68 9.12
CA LEU A 220 -5.92 -7.07 8.72
C LEU A 220 -4.92 -8.09 8.18
N ILE A 221 -4.66 -9.18 8.91
CA ILE A 221 -3.66 -10.18 8.52
C ILE A 221 -4.05 -10.88 7.21
N PRO A 222 -5.26 -11.44 7.04
CA PRO A 222 -5.69 -11.99 5.76
C PRO A 222 -5.63 -10.97 4.62
N PHE A 223 -5.96 -9.72 4.89
CA PHE A 223 -5.90 -8.63 3.91
C PHE A 223 -4.47 -8.33 3.47
N LEU A 224 -3.50 -8.27 4.39
CA LEU A 224 -2.08 -8.07 4.06
C LEU A 224 -1.51 -9.20 3.22
N ILE A 225 -1.83 -10.45 3.56
CA ILE A 225 -1.41 -11.63 2.80
C ILE A 225 -2.02 -11.58 1.38
N LEU A 226 -3.29 -11.25 1.27
CA LEU A 226 -3.95 -11.07 -0.02
C LEU A 226 -3.26 -10.00 -0.86
N LEU A 227 -3.02 -8.81 -0.31
CA LEU A 227 -2.32 -7.73 -1.01
C LEU A 227 -0.91 -8.12 -1.43
N GLY A 228 -0.15 -8.77 -0.54
CA GLY A 228 1.19 -9.26 -0.81
C GLY A 228 1.25 -10.32 -1.91
N SER A 229 0.14 -11.01 -2.16
CA SER A 229 0.05 -12.03 -3.21
C SER A 229 -0.44 -11.48 -4.54
N ILE A 230 -1.49 -10.63 -4.56
CA ILE A 230 -2.15 -10.22 -5.81
C ILE A 230 -1.62 -8.92 -6.43
N ILE A 231 -0.99 -8.05 -5.67
CA ILE A 231 -0.51 -6.76 -6.21
C ILE A 231 0.90 -6.87 -6.85
N PRO A 232 1.90 -7.54 -6.26
CA PRO A 232 3.24 -7.65 -6.84
C PRO A 232 3.28 -8.15 -8.29
N PRO A 233 2.45 -9.13 -8.71
CA PRO A 233 2.40 -9.58 -10.10
C PRO A 233 2.13 -8.50 -11.13
N ILE A 234 1.40 -7.42 -10.75
CA ILE A 234 1.20 -6.23 -11.60
C ILE A 234 2.56 -5.61 -11.95
N GLY A 235 3.42 -5.47 -10.94
CA GLY A 235 4.79 -4.98 -11.12
C GLY A 235 5.61 -5.87 -12.06
N GLY A 236 5.46 -7.19 -11.95
CA GLY A 236 6.10 -8.16 -12.85
C GLY A 236 5.72 -7.94 -14.32
N VAL A 237 4.42 -7.78 -14.61
CA VAL A 237 3.94 -7.48 -15.97
C VAL A 237 4.47 -6.14 -16.48
N ILE A 238 4.40 -5.08 -15.65
CA ILE A 238 4.88 -3.75 -16.03
C ILE A 238 6.38 -3.76 -16.35
N MET A 239 7.19 -4.43 -15.51
CA MET A 239 8.62 -4.55 -15.74
C MET A 239 8.93 -5.33 -17.02
N ALA A 240 8.25 -6.43 -17.27
CA ALA A 240 8.44 -7.21 -18.49
C ALA A 240 8.01 -6.41 -19.73
N ASP A 241 6.89 -5.70 -19.69
CA ASP A 241 6.45 -4.83 -20.78
C ASP A 241 7.46 -3.70 -21.05
N TYR A 242 7.94 -3.05 -20.01
CA TYR A 242 8.87 -1.93 -20.14
C TYR A 242 10.26 -2.37 -20.62
N PHE A 243 10.88 -3.33 -19.93
CA PHE A 243 12.27 -3.70 -20.22
C PHE A 243 12.40 -4.65 -21.42
N TYR A 244 11.50 -5.63 -21.54
CA TYR A 244 11.59 -6.61 -22.59
C TYR A 244 10.95 -6.14 -23.90
N ARG A 245 9.66 -5.74 -23.87
CA ARG A 245 8.93 -5.34 -25.06
C ARG A 245 9.34 -3.97 -25.58
N HIS A 246 9.47 -2.97 -24.70
CA HIS A 246 9.76 -1.59 -25.07
C HIS A 246 11.22 -1.19 -24.88
N ARG A 247 12.10 -2.11 -24.45
CA ARG A 247 13.55 -1.89 -24.28
C ARG A 247 13.89 -0.66 -23.45
N GLY A 248 13.11 -0.39 -22.42
CA GLY A 248 13.31 0.74 -21.49
C GLY A 248 12.78 2.09 -22.00
N GLN A 249 12.04 2.14 -23.10
CA GLN A 249 11.51 3.39 -23.65
C GLN A 249 10.06 3.21 -24.07
N TYR A 250 9.14 3.85 -23.35
CA TYR A 250 7.75 3.92 -23.81
C TYR A 250 7.60 5.02 -24.87
N PRO A 251 6.75 4.82 -25.89
CA PRO A 251 6.36 5.87 -26.81
C PRO A 251 5.61 6.97 -26.05
N LYS A 252 5.71 8.20 -26.53
CA LYS A 252 4.91 9.31 -25.95
C LYS A 252 3.44 8.97 -26.02
N LEU A 253 2.71 9.25 -24.96
CA LEU A 253 1.28 8.90 -24.83
C LEU A 253 0.44 9.47 -25.97
N ALA A 254 0.77 10.68 -26.47
CA ALA A 254 0.09 11.31 -27.59
C ALA A 254 0.30 10.58 -28.93
N GLU A 255 1.38 9.83 -29.08
CA GLU A 255 1.76 9.11 -30.30
C GLU A 255 1.42 7.61 -30.20
N ALA A 256 1.17 7.11 -28.98
CA ALA A 256 0.92 5.71 -28.72
C ALA A 256 -0.54 5.33 -29.07
N ARG A 257 -0.70 4.45 -30.05
CA ARG A 257 -1.99 3.78 -30.31
C ARG A 257 -2.14 2.61 -29.34
N LEU A 258 -2.54 2.91 -28.10
CA LEU A 258 -2.72 1.88 -27.07
C LEU A 258 -4.02 1.10 -27.33
N PRO A 259 -3.99 -0.23 -27.23
CA PRO A 259 -5.20 -1.05 -27.25
C PRO A 259 -6.07 -0.72 -26.04
N LYS A 260 -7.37 -0.95 -26.16
CA LYS A 260 -8.33 -0.70 -25.07
C LYS A 260 -8.00 -1.50 -23.82
N TYR A 261 -7.51 -2.72 -24.00
CA TYR A 261 -7.07 -3.63 -22.94
C TYR A 261 -5.80 -4.37 -23.38
N ASN A 262 -4.87 -4.56 -22.45
CA ASN A 262 -3.71 -5.44 -22.65
C ASN A 262 -4.07 -6.85 -22.19
N SER A 263 -4.67 -7.67 -23.09
CA SER A 263 -5.10 -9.04 -22.77
C SER A 263 -3.95 -9.94 -22.35
N LEU A 264 -2.76 -9.79 -22.96
CA LEU A 264 -1.58 -10.55 -22.57
C LEU A 264 -1.13 -10.20 -21.15
N GLY A 265 -1.12 -8.90 -20.83
CA GLY A 265 -0.78 -8.43 -19.49
C GLY A 265 -1.77 -8.93 -18.43
N LEU A 266 -3.08 -8.92 -18.76
CA LEU A 266 -4.11 -9.45 -17.85
C LEU A 266 -3.96 -10.95 -17.63
N ALA A 267 -3.72 -11.74 -18.70
CA ALA A 267 -3.51 -13.18 -18.58
C ALA A 267 -2.26 -13.51 -17.75
N ALA A 268 -1.14 -12.83 -18.03
CA ALA A 268 0.10 -12.98 -17.27
C ALA A 268 -0.06 -12.59 -15.79
N TYR A 269 -0.80 -11.51 -15.52
CA TYR A 269 -1.15 -11.08 -14.17
C TYR A 269 -1.94 -12.14 -13.41
N VAL A 270 -3.00 -12.67 -14.01
CA VAL A 270 -3.85 -13.70 -13.37
C VAL A 270 -3.02 -14.95 -13.05
N LEU A 271 -2.17 -15.40 -13.97
CA LEU A 271 -1.26 -16.53 -13.74
C LEU A 271 -0.29 -16.25 -12.59
N GLY A 272 0.35 -15.08 -12.59
CA GLY A 272 1.27 -14.68 -11.53
C GLY A 272 0.58 -14.57 -10.16
N ALA A 273 -0.60 -13.98 -10.10
CA ALA A 273 -1.39 -13.84 -8.88
C ALA A 273 -1.85 -15.19 -8.33
N ALA A 274 -2.32 -16.09 -9.18
CA ALA A 274 -2.70 -17.44 -8.79
C ALA A 274 -1.50 -18.22 -8.24
N CYS A 275 -0.38 -18.23 -8.96
CA CYS A 275 0.83 -18.89 -8.49
C CYS A 275 1.35 -18.31 -7.18
N ALA A 276 1.29 -16.99 -6.98
CA ALA A 276 1.67 -16.34 -5.72
C ALA A 276 0.77 -16.77 -4.57
N TYR A 277 -0.55 -16.74 -4.77
CA TYR A 277 -1.53 -17.05 -3.74
C TYR A 277 -1.45 -18.49 -3.22
N PHE A 278 -1.19 -19.45 -4.12
CA PHE A 278 -1.09 -20.86 -3.77
C PHE A 278 0.36 -21.31 -3.47
N SER A 279 1.33 -20.41 -3.55
CA SER A 279 2.73 -20.74 -3.30
C SER A 279 3.02 -20.90 -1.80
N PRO A 280 3.74 -21.96 -1.39
CA PRO A 280 4.25 -22.07 -0.04
C PRO A 280 5.49 -21.18 0.23
N TRP A 281 5.98 -20.50 -0.81
CA TRP A 281 7.15 -19.63 -0.76
C TRP A 281 6.75 -18.17 -0.53
N VAL A 282 7.73 -17.27 -0.72
CA VAL A 282 7.53 -15.82 -0.62
C VAL A 282 6.65 -15.35 -1.77
N ALA A 283 5.35 -15.26 -1.53
CA ALA A 283 4.32 -15.00 -2.52
C ALA A 283 4.62 -13.79 -3.44
N PRO A 284 5.06 -12.61 -2.94
CA PRO A 284 5.35 -11.48 -3.82
C PRO A 284 6.45 -11.75 -4.85
N ILE A 285 7.50 -12.47 -4.46
CA ILE A 285 8.61 -12.83 -5.37
C ILE A 285 8.13 -13.78 -6.44
N VAL A 286 7.43 -14.84 -6.04
CA VAL A 286 6.83 -15.81 -6.99
C VAL A 286 5.91 -15.09 -7.97
N GLY A 287 5.04 -14.22 -7.47
CA GLY A 287 4.10 -13.49 -8.30
C GLY A 287 4.76 -12.58 -9.34
N ILE A 288 5.79 -11.83 -8.94
CA ILE A 288 6.55 -10.97 -9.84
C ILE A 288 7.22 -11.79 -10.95
N LEU A 289 7.94 -12.85 -10.56
CA LEU A 289 8.71 -13.65 -11.50
C LEU A 289 7.82 -14.42 -12.47
N VAL A 290 6.76 -15.06 -11.97
CA VAL A 290 5.82 -15.81 -12.81
C VAL A 290 5.06 -14.88 -13.76
N ALA A 291 4.58 -13.73 -13.28
CA ALA A 291 3.88 -12.77 -14.13
C ALA A 291 4.80 -12.20 -15.22
N ALA A 292 6.05 -11.87 -14.89
CA ALA A 292 7.02 -11.38 -15.86
C ALA A 292 7.35 -12.44 -16.91
N ALA A 293 7.64 -13.68 -16.50
CA ALA A 293 7.93 -14.79 -17.42
C ALA A 293 6.72 -15.11 -18.30
N ALA A 294 5.53 -15.21 -17.72
CA ALA A 294 4.29 -15.46 -18.47
C ALA A 294 4.04 -14.36 -19.52
N TYR A 295 4.26 -13.09 -19.15
CA TYR A 295 4.10 -11.99 -20.11
C TYR A 295 5.05 -12.11 -21.29
N ILE A 296 6.33 -12.42 -21.06
CA ILE A 296 7.34 -12.60 -22.12
C ILE A 296 6.96 -13.75 -23.03
N VAL A 297 6.59 -14.90 -22.47
CA VAL A 297 6.20 -16.10 -23.25
C VAL A 297 4.96 -15.82 -24.10
N LEU A 298 3.92 -15.21 -23.52
CA LEU A 298 2.70 -14.86 -24.25
C LEU A 298 2.96 -13.83 -25.36
N TYR A 299 3.82 -12.84 -25.09
CA TYR A 299 4.19 -11.83 -26.09
C TYR A 299 4.95 -12.43 -27.27
N GLU A 300 5.96 -13.28 -27.02
CA GLU A 300 6.70 -13.95 -28.10
C GLU A 300 5.81 -14.94 -28.88
N GLY A 301 4.94 -15.66 -28.19
CA GLY A 301 3.95 -16.53 -28.85
C GLY A 301 3.04 -15.76 -29.82
N GLN A 302 2.53 -14.61 -29.40
CA GLN A 302 1.71 -13.75 -30.27
C GLN A 302 2.53 -13.21 -31.46
N ARG A 303 3.76 -12.78 -31.24
CA ARG A 303 4.66 -12.27 -32.26
C ARG A 303 4.96 -13.33 -33.33
N LEU A 304 5.24 -14.57 -32.92
CA LEU A 304 5.48 -15.70 -33.82
C LEU A 304 4.23 -16.09 -34.61
N ALA A 305 3.05 -16.06 -33.99
CA ALA A 305 1.79 -16.33 -34.67
C ALA A 305 1.51 -15.31 -35.78
N LEU A 306 1.70 -14.02 -35.48
CA LEU A 306 1.50 -12.94 -36.45
C LEU A 306 2.51 -13.04 -37.62
N SER A 307 3.77 -13.36 -37.36
CA SER A 307 4.78 -13.54 -38.44
C SER A 307 4.44 -14.70 -39.36
N ARG A 308 3.92 -15.81 -38.86
CA ARG A 308 3.46 -16.97 -39.68
C ARG A 308 2.27 -16.59 -40.54
N THR A 309 1.31 -15.82 -40.03
CA THR A 309 0.13 -15.41 -40.80
C THR A 309 0.50 -14.51 -41.99
N VAL A 310 1.49 -13.63 -41.81
CA VAL A 310 1.99 -12.77 -42.89
C VAL A 310 2.69 -13.60 -43.98
N LEU A 311 3.51 -14.56 -43.60
CA LEU A 311 4.21 -15.46 -44.57
C LEU A 311 3.23 -16.29 -45.39
N THR A 312 2.20 -16.89 -44.76
CA THR A 312 1.17 -17.67 -45.48
C THR A 312 0.32 -16.83 -46.43
N GLN A 313 0.13 -15.53 -46.18
CA GLN A 313 -0.56 -14.63 -47.11
C GLN A 313 0.30 -14.19 -48.29
N THR A 314 1.62 -14.17 -48.11
CA THR A 314 2.57 -13.83 -49.21
C THR A 314 2.77 -15.00 -50.17
N ASP A 315 2.75 -16.25 -49.67
CA ASP A 315 2.89 -17.48 -50.49
C ASP A 315 1.61 -17.86 -51.26
N ALA A 316 0.46 -17.22 -50.90
CA ALA A 316 -0.84 -17.44 -51.55
C ALA A 316 -1.15 -16.42 -52.67
N ARG A 317 -0.22 -15.53 -53.00
CA ARG A 317 -0.28 -14.56 -54.11
C ARG A 317 0.78 -14.90 -55.15
#